data_3f849e3e3a186155cffdd817d75e62c1
#
_entry.id   3f849e3e3a186155cffdd817d75e62c1
#
_cell.length_a   1.000
_cell.length_b   1.000
_cell.length_c   1.000
_cell.angle_alpha   90.00
_cell.angle_beta   90.00
_cell.angle_gamma   90.00
#
_symmetry.space_group_name_H-M   'P 1'
#
loop_
_entity.id
_entity.type
_entity.pdbx_description
1 polymer ?
#
loop_
_entity_poly.entity_id
_entity_poly.type
_entity_poly.pdbx_seq_one_letter_code
_entity_poly.pdbx_strand_id
1 'polypeptide(L)'
;FMFDFIVVGGGSAGCVLANRLGEDPSVRILVLEAGGSEKSVIVDMPSALSIPMNTRRYNWGMKSEPEPGLDGREVNLPRGRGLGGSSSINGMCWVRGNPMDYELWEALGADGWRWSNVLPYFQRLEAVQGGGPLRGTNGPVKINKGLQTNPLYEAFISAGVEAGYARSRNMNELQHEGFGPMEMNVGNGLRMSAARAYLRPAMARGNVKVITGAVVDRVVFDGKRATGVHFSVDSQTQDAKASREVILSAGSIMSPTILKRSGIGPAA
;
A
#
# COMPACT_ATOMS: atom_id res chain seq x y z
N PHE A 1 -1.05 -27.61 0.40
CA PHE A 1 -0.18 -27.04 -0.65
C PHE A 1 1.08 -26.48 -0.01
N MET A 2 2.25 -26.65 -0.66
CA MET A 2 3.52 -26.11 -0.16
C MET A 2 4.02 -25.02 -1.11
N PHE A 3 4.40 -23.86 -0.56
CA PHE A 3 4.98 -22.72 -1.25
C PHE A 3 6.29 -22.32 -0.59
N ASP A 4 7.14 -21.57 -1.28
CA ASP A 4 8.35 -21.02 -0.66
C ASP A 4 8.00 -19.87 0.29
N PHE A 5 7.13 -18.98 -0.17
CA PHE A 5 6.64 -17.86 0.62
C PHE A 5 5.12 -17.81 0.63
N ILE A 6 4.56 -17.50 1.79
CA ILE A 6 3.15 -17.15 1.94
C ILE A 6 3.06 -15.68 2.34
N VAL A 7 2.42 -14.87 1.49
CA VAL A 7 2.19 -13.43 1.71
C VAL A 7 0.75 -13.25 2.17
N VAL A 8 0.56 -12.85 3.41
CA VAL A 8 -0.75 -12.62 4.02
C VAL A 8 -1.14 -11.15 3.84
N GLY A 9 -2.14 -10.93 3.01
CA GLY A 9 -2.62 -9.61 2.59
C GLY A 9 -2.05 -9.18 1.24
N GLY A 10 -2.91 -9.13 0.22
CA GLY A 10 -2.63 -8.63 -1.13
C GLY A 10 -2.72 -7.09 -1.23
N GLY A 11 -2.36 -6.37 -0.16
CA GLY A 11 -2.31 -4.92 -0.08
C GLY A 11 -1.08 -4.31 -0.76
N SER A 12 -0.76 -3.05 -0.45
CA SER A 12 0.36 -2.32 -1.08
C SER A 12 1.69 -3.06 -0.92
N ALA A 13 2.04 -3.46 0.30
CA ALA A 13 3.29 -4.17 0.59
C ALA A 13 3.28 -5.59 -0.01
N GLY A 14 2.20 -6.35 0.18
CA GLY A 14 2.09 -7.72 -0.31
C GLY A 14 2.20 -7.82 -1.84
N CYS A 15 1.61 -6.88 -2.57
CA CYS A 15 1.75 -6.80 -4.02
C CYS A 15 3.20 -6.60 -4.48
N VAL A 16 3.94 -5.73 -3.80
CA VAL A 16 5.37 -5.46 -4.08
C VAL A 16 6.21 -6.69 -3.76
N LEU A 17 6.02 -7.29 -2.58
CA LEU A 17 6.76 -8.46 -2.15
C LEU A 17 6.51 -9.66 -3.08
N ALA A 18 5.26 -9.94 -3.43
CA ALA A 18 4.94 -10.99 -4.37
C ALA A 18 5.58 -10.75 -5.76
N ASN A 19 5.64 -9.50 -6.20
CA ASN A 19 6.30 -9.16 -7.44
C ASN A 19 7.81 -9.40 -7.38
N ARG A 20 8.48 -8.88 -6.35
CA ARG A 20 9.95 -8.91 -6.24
C ARG A 20 10.48 -10.31 -5.93
N LEU A 21 9.87 -11.01 -4.98
CA LEU A 21 10.24 -12.40 -4.69
C LEU A 21 9.96 -13.35 -5.86
N GLY A 22 8.92 -13.07 -6.65
CA GLY A 22 8.56 -13.86 -7.83
C GLY A 22 9.34 -13.50 -9.10
N GLU A 23 10.36 -12.63 -9.04
CA GLU A 23 11.30 -12.41 -10.15
C GLU A 23 12.15 -13.66 -10.41
N ASP A 24 12.44 -14.44 -9.38
CA ASP A 24 13.03 -15.77 -9.51
C ASP A 24 11.93 -16.80 -9.85
N PRO A 25 11.94 -17.41 -11.06
CA PRO A 25 10.91 -18.34 -11.49
C PRO A 25 10.91 -19.66 -10.70
N SER A 26 11.99 -20.00 -9.99
CA SER A 26 12.07 -21.18 -9.14
C SER A 26 11.31 -21.01 -7.82
N VAL A 27 11.03 -19.77 -7.41
CA VAL A 27 10.33 -19.42 -6.16
C VAL A 27 8.81 -19.47 -6.37
N ARG A 28 8.10 -20.24 -5.55
CA ARG A 28 6.63 -20.34 -5.57
C ARG A 28 6.03 -19.53 -4.45
N ILE A 29 5.14 -18.60 -4.79
CA ILE A 29 4.53 -17.66 -3.85
C ILE A 29 3.02 -17.87 -3.80
N LEU A 30 2.48 -17.89 -2.59
CA LEU A 30 1.05 -17.82 -2.33
C LEU A 30 0.72 -16.45 -1.72
N VAL A 31 -0.18 -15.73 -2.35
CA VAL A 31 -0.79 -14.50 -1.77
C VAL A 31 -2.21 -14.83 -1.32
N LEU A 32 -2.50 -14.57 -0.05
CA LEU A 32 -3.83 -14.72 0.55
C LEU A 32 -4.43 -13.35 0.80
N GLU A 33 -5.57 -13.05 0.18
CA GLU A 33 -6.27 -11.77 0.32
C GLU A 33 -7.72 -11.99 0.77
N ALA A 34 -8.12 -11.30 1.83
CA ALA A 34 -9.44 -11.44 2.43
C ALA A 34 -10.58 -10.88 1.57
N GLY A 35 -10.30 -9.85 0.77
CA GLY A 35 -11.25 -9.29 -0.17
C GLY A 35 -11.20 -9.94 -1.55
N GLY A 36 -11.95 -9.35 -2.47
CA GLY A 36 -12.04 -9.83 -3.84
C GLY A 36 -11.08 -9.12 -4.81
N SER A 37 -11.35 -9.30 -6.09
CA SER A 37 -10.64 -8.61 -7.16
C SER A 37 -10.92 -7.10 -7.14
N GLU A 38 -9.90 -6.33 -7.45
CA GLU A 38 -9.95 -4.88 -7.64
C GLU A 38 -10.40 -4.47 -9.05
N LYS A 39 -10.58 -5.42 -9.97
CA LYS A 39 -10.99 -5.14 -11.35
C LYS A 39 -12.42 -4.60 -11.37
N SER A 40 -12.53 -3.27 -11.43
CA SER A 40 -13.80 -2.56 -11.40
C SER A 40 -13.63 -1.16 -11.97
N VAL A 41 -14.57 -0.70 -12.76
CA VAL A 41 -14.59 0.67 -13.30
C VAL A 41 -14.53 1.70 -12.17
N ILE A 42 -15.22 1.47 -11.04
CA ILE A 42 -15.22 2.39 -9.90
C ILE A 42 -13.87 2.47 -9.18
N VAL A 43 -13.11 1.38 -9.16
CA VAL A 43 -11.75 1.36 -8.59
C VAL A 43 -10.76 1.99 -9.57
N ASP A 44 -10.89 1.70 -10.85
CA ASP A 44 -9.98 2.16 -11.90
C ASP A 44 -10.13 3.65 -12.22
N MET A 45 -11.35 4.19 -12.09
CA MET A 45 -11.69 5.59 -12.42
C MET A 45 -11.23 6.55 -11.32
N PRO A 46 -10.27 7.46 -11.59
CA PRO A 46 -9.76 8.39 -10.56
C PRO A 46 -10.83 9.29 -9.95
N SER A 47 -11.77 9.77 -10.76
CA SER A 47 -12.87 10.66 -10.29
C SER A 47 -13.89 9.96 -9.38
N ALA A 48 -13.91 8.63 -9.36
CA ALA A 48 -14.80 7.84 -8.50
C ALA A 48 -14.19 7.54 -7.11
N LEU A 49 -13.09 8.18 -6.73
CA LEU A 49 -12.27 7.85 -5.54
C LEU A 49 -13.07 7.66 -4.24
N SER A 50 -14.14 8.41 -4.04
CA SER A 50 -14.98 8.34 -2.83
C SER A 50 -15.90 7.10 -2.80
N ILE A 51 -16.24 6.52 -3.94
CA ILE A 51 -17.18 5.40 -4.02
C ILE A 51 -16.58 4.11 -3.42
N PRO A 52 -15.41 3.62 -3.88
CA PRO A 52 -14.83 2.41 -3.28
C PRO A 52 -14.45 2.61 -1.82
N MET A 53 -14.06 3.82 -1.41
CA MET A 53 -13.73 4.14 -0.02
C MET A 53 -14.94 3.98 0.91
N ASN A 54 -16.16 4.27 0.44
CA ASN A 54 -17.39 4.19 1.22
C ASN A 54 -18.22 2.92 0.95
N THR A 55 -17.71 1.98 0.16
CA THR A 55 -18.42 0.75 -0.20
C THR A 55 -17.84 -0.46 0.53
N ARG A 56 -18.63 -1.19 1.31
CA ARG A 56 -18.21 -2.37 2.06
C ARG A 56 -17.56 -3.48 1.22
N ARG A 57 -17.82 -3.50 -0.08
CA ARG A 57 -17.18 -4.43 -1.01
C ARG A 57 -15.67 -4.23 -1.07
N TYR A 58 -15.19 -2.98 -0.96
CA TYR A 58 -13.78 -2.60 -1.12
C TYR A 58 -13.14 -2.07 0.16
N ASN A 59 -13.94 -1.87 1.21
CA ASN A 59 -13.52 -1.30 2.48
C ASN A 59 -13.94 -2.22 3.63
N TRP A 60 -13.07 -2.43 4.60
CA TRP A 60 -13.38 -3.17 5.83
C TRP A 60 -14.51 -2.52 6.65
N GLY A 61 -14.70 -1.22 6.51
CA GLY A 61 -15.71 -0.45 7.25
C GLY A 61 -15.43 -0.38 8.74
N MET A 62 -14.14 -0.30 9.09
CA MET A 62 -13.71 -0.15 10.48
C MET A 62 -14.04 1.25 11.01
N LYS A 63 -14.28 1.33 12.31
CA LYS A 63 -14.48 2.57 13.06
C LYS A 63 -13.63 2.54 14.32
N SER A 64 -13.32 3.73 14.85
CA SER A 64 -12.76 3.82 16.19
C SER A 64 -13.82 3.52 17.24
N GLU A 65 -13.39 3.26 18.46
CA GLU A 65 -14.24 3.42 19.62
C GLU A 65 -14.65 4.91 19.75
N PRO A 66 -15.71 5.22 20.53
CA PRO A 66 -16.07 6.61 20.82
C PRO A 66 -14.89 7.38 21.39
N GLU A 67 -14.52 8.49 20.73
CA GLU A 67 -13.36 9.31 21.08
C GLU A 67 -13.77 10.43 22.04
N PRO A 68 -13.33 10.43 23.32
CA PRO A 68 -13.70 11.46 24.28
C PRO A 68 -13.33 12.89 23.84
N GLY A 69 -12.18 13.05 23.17
CA GLY A 69 -11.73 14.34 22.61
C GLY A 69 -12.52 14.84 21.40
N LEU A 70 -13.46 14.05 20.89
CA LEU A 70 -14.34 14.36 19.77
C LEU A 70 -15.82 14.26 20.14
N ASP A 71 -16.18 14.61 21.36
CA ASP A 71 -17.55 14.53 21.88
C ASP A 71 -18.20 13.15 21.71
N GLY A 72 -17.42 12.09 21.92
CA GLY A 72 -17.89 10.71 21.81
C GLY A 72 -18.12 10.23 20.36
N ARG A 73 -17.64 10.94 19.35
CA ARG A 73 -17.79 10.51 17.95
C ARG A 73 -16.91 9.30 17.62
N GLU A 74 -17.47 8.36 16.89
CA GLU A 74 -16.71 7.31 16.21
C GLU A 74 -16.12 7.85 14.90
N VAL A 75 -14.84 7.62 14.66
CA VAL A 75 -14.15 8.00 13.44
C VAL A 75 -14.13 6.82 12.47
N ASN A 76 -14.55 7.04 11.23
CA ASN A 76 -14.41 6.05 10.17
C ASN A 76 -12.92 5.85 9.83
N LEU A 77 -12.48 4.60 9.82
CA LEU A 77 -11.11 4.18 9.51
C LEU A 77 -11.09 3.37 8.20
N PRO A 78 -11.20 4.02 7.02
CA PRO A 78 -11.24 3.28 5.77
C PRO A 78 -9.92 2.52 5.54
N ARG A 79 -10.05 1.21 5.33
CA ARG A 79 -8.97 0.29 4.97
C ARG A 79 -9.43 -0.58 3.82
N GLY A 80 -8.62 -0.64 2.78
CA GLY A 80 -8.96 -1.42 1.59
C GLY A 80 -9.08 -2.91 1.87
N ARG A 81 -10.11 -3.53 1.31
CA ARG A 81 -10.38 -4.96 1.34
C ARG A 81 -10.45 -5.47 -0.08
N GLY A 82 -9.42 -6.16 -0.53
CA GLY A 82 -9.25 -6.65 -1.90
C GLY A 82 -7.84 -6.45 -2.42
N LEU A 83 -7.59 -6.95 -3.61
CA LEU A 83 -6.28 -6.84 -4.24
C LEU A 83 -5.85 -5.36 -4.37
N GLY A 84 -4.60 -5.08 -3.99
CA GLY A 84 -4.07 -3.72 -3.88
C GLY A 84 -4.36 -3.04 -2.55
N GLY A 85 -5.24 -3.59 -1.70
CA GLY A 85 -5.58 -3.04 -0.40
C GLY A 85 -5.99 -1.56 -0.47
N SER A 86 -5.46 -0.74 0.43
CA SER A 86 -5.79 0.69 0.48
C SER A 86 -5.31 1.47 -0.74
N SER A 87 -4.35 0.98 -1.53
CA SER A 87 -3.97 1.61 -2.81
C SER A 87 -5.09 1.54 -3.87
N SER A 88 -6.05 0.62 -3.70
CA SER A 88 -7.21 0.50 -4.58
C SER A 88 -8.37 1.43 -4.20
N ILE A 89 -8.32 2.08 -3.02
CA ILE A 89 -9.39 2.97 -2.54
C ILE A 89 -8.92 4.36 -2.09
N ASN A 90 -7.62 4.63 -2.03
CA ASN A 90 -7.06 5.91 -1.60
C ASN A 90 -7.30 7.04 -2.62
N GLY A 91 -6.97 8.28 -2.23
CA GLY A 91 -7.09 9.48 -3.08
C GLY A 91 -6.01 9.63 -4.13
N MET A 92 -5.14 8.66 -4.31
CA MET A 92 -4.06 8.64 -5.31
C MET A 92 -3.01 9.76 -5.18
N CYS A 93 -3.02 10.52 -4.12
CA CYS A 93 -1.98 11.53 -3.88
C CYS A 93 -0.62 10.85 -3.77
N TRP A 94 0.32 11.27 -4.61
CA TRP A 94 1.67 10.71 -4.63
C TRP A 94 2.64 11.67 -3.95
N VAL A 95 2.94 11.39 -2.69
CA VAL A 95 3.83 12.19 -1.86
C VAL A 95 4.77 11.25 -1.13
N ARG A 96 6.08 11.53 -1.20
CA ARG A 96 7.10 10.85 -0.41
C ARG A 96 7.16 11.43 1.00
N GLY A 97 7.70 10.68 1.96
CA GLY A 97 8.09 11.23 3.25
C GLY A 97 9.17 12.30 3.12
N ASN A 98 9.23 13.24 4.05
CA ASN A 98 10.28 14.24 4.08
C ASN A 98 11.65 13.57 4.31
N PRO A 99 12.73 13.97 3.60
CA PRO A 99 14.07 13.44 3.84
C PRO A 99 14.50 13.43 5.30
N MET A 100 14.13 14.48 6.06
CA MET A 100 14.45 14.58 7.49
C MET A 100 13.76 13.53 8.36
N ASP A 101 12.59 13.01 7.95
CA ASP A 101 11.93 11.93 8.68
C ASP A 101 12.78 10.65 8.64
N TYR A 102 13.41 10.36 7.51
CA TYR A 102 14.29 9.21 7.34
C TYR A 102 15.63 9.37 8.08
N GLU A 103 16.19 10.57 8.09
CA GLU A 103 17.36 10.88 8.92
C GLU A 103 17.05 10.68 10.41
N LEU A 104 15.87 11.11 10.85
CA LEU A 104 15.40 10.89 12.22
C LEU A 104 15.21 9.39 12.52
N TRP A 105 14.65 8.61 11.61
CA TRP A 105 14.51 7.17 11.80
C TRP A 105 15.85 6.49 12.01
N GLU A 106 16.85 6.81 11.19
CA GLU A 106 18.22 6.32 11.34
C GLU A 106 18.80 6.71 12.72
N ALA A 107 18.65 7.98 13.11
CA ALA A 107 19.13 8.48 14.39
C ALA A 107 18.45 7.81 15.60
N LEU A 108 17.22 7.35 15.45
CA LEU A 108 16.47 6.60 16.46
C LEU A 108 16.75 5.09 16.45
N GLY A 109 17.71 4.62 15.67
CA GLY A 109 18.18 3.24 15.62
C GLY A 109 17.57 2.37 14.51
N ALA A 110 16.88 2.95 13.53
CA ALA A 110 16.48 2.24 12.34
C ALA A 110 17.62 2.26 11.31
N ASP A 111 18.68 1.46 11.57
CA ASP A 111 19.88 1.40 10.72
C ASP A 111 19.54 1.08 9.27
N GLY A 112 20.11 1.84 8.34
CA GLY A 112 19.88 1.68 6.90
C GLY A 112 18.64 2.40 6.38
N TRP A 113 17.94 3.20 7.20
CA TRP A 113 16.74 3.94 6.80
C TRP A 113 16.97 5.42 6.50
N ARG A 114 18.22 5.92 6.51
CA ARG A 114 18.49 7.32 6.11
C ARG A 114 18.06 7.60 4.68
N TRP A 115 17.83 8.87 4.38
CA TRP A 115 17.33 9.30 3.06
C TRP A 115 18.15 8.75 1.89
N SER A 116 19.48 8.80 1.97
CA SER A 116 20.34 8.31 0.90
C SER A 116 20.15 6.80 0.60
N ASN A 117 19.76 6.02 1.60
CA ASN A 117 19.52 4.59 1.45
C ASN A 117 18.11 4.29 0.89
N VAL A 118 17.10 5.09 1.24
CA VAL A 118 15.72 4.86 0.80
C VAL A 118 15.40 5.51 -0.54
N LEU A 119 16.08 6.58 -0.93
CA LEU A 119 15.89 7.28 -2.20
C LEU A 119 15.94 6.37 -3.44
N PRO A 120 16.90 5.45 -3.59
CA PRO A 120 16.95 4.54 -4.74
C PRO A 120 15.68 3.68 -4.86
N TYR A 121 15.06 3.31 -3.74
CA TYR A 121 13.81 2.56 -3.75
C TYR A 121 12.64 3.43 -4.20
N PHE A 122 12.57 4.69 -3.78
CA PHE A 122 11.57 5.63 -4.29
C PHE A 122 11.72 5.86 -5.79
N GLN A 123 12.93 6.02 -6.29
CA GLN A 123 13.19 6.13 -7.74
C GLN A 123 12.78 4.86 -8.48
N ARG A 124 13.02 3.69 -7.91
CA ARG A 124 12.66 2.39 -8.49
C ARG A 124 11.15 2.14 -8.54
N LEU A 125 10.36 2.80 -7.68
CA LEU A 125 8.91 2.65 -7.63
C LEU A 125 8.19 3.36 -8.77
N GLU A 126 8.67 4.55 -9.18
CA GLU A 126 7.91 5.51 -9.97
C GLU A 126 8.38 5.66 -11.42
N ALA A 127 7.44 6.02 -12.27
CA ALA A 127 7.69 6.48 -13.63
C ALA A 127 7.08 7.87 -13.80
N VAL A 128 7.91 8.91 -13.71
CA VAL A 128 7.54 10.33 -13.85
C VAL A 128 8.15 10.88 -15.13
N GLN A 129 7.35 11.56 -15.96
CA GLN A 129 7.87 12.27 -17.12
C GLN A 129 8.46 13.62 -16.70
N GLY A 130 9.70 13.90 -17.14
CA GLY A 130 10.36 15.18 -16.85
C GLY A 130 10.71 15.38 -15.37
N GLY A 131 10.87 14.30 -14.60
CA GLY A 131 11.34 14.34 -13.23
C GLY A 131 12.79 14.79 -13.12
N GLY A 132 13.14 15.48 -12.01
CA GLY A 132 14.52 15.86 -11.69
C GLY A 132 15.38 14.65 -11.27
N PRO A 133 16.63 14.87 -10.87
CA PRO A 133 17.57 13.80 -10.56
C PRO A 133 17.17 12.90 -9.38
N LEU A 134 16.23 13.36 -8.55
CA LEU A 134 15.69 12.57 -7.42
C LEU A 134 14.50 11.71 -7.81
N ARG A 135 14.05 11.73 -9.07
CA ARG A 135 12.84 11.05 -9.53
C ARG A 135 13.16 9.85 -10.41
N GLY A 136 12.31 8.83 -10.33
CA GLY A 136 12.38 7.66 -11.19
C GLY A 136 11.57 7.83 -12.47
N THR A 137 12.04 7.22 -13.57
CA THR A 137 11.38 7.34 -14.89
C THR A 137 10.85 6.01 -15.42
N ASN A 138 11.31 4.87 -14.85
CA ASN A 138 11.06 3.52 -15.39
C ASN A 138 10.38 2.58 -14.39
N GLY A 139 9.91 3.10 -13.27
CA GLY A 139 9.22 2.28 -12.26
C GLY A 139 7.83 1.82 -12.71
N PRO A 140 7.26 0.84 -12.02
CA PRO A 140 5.96 0.28 -12.38
C PRO A 140 4.77 1.21 -12.07
N VAL A 141 4.95 2.21 -11.19
CA VAL A 141 3.88 3.15 -10.82
C VAL A 141 3.99 4.40 -11.68
N LYS A 142 3.07 4.56 -12.62
CA LYS A 142 2.99 5.79 -13.43
C LYS A 142 2.44 6.93 -12.60
N ILE A 143 3.17 8.06 -12.61
CA ILE A 143 2.83 9.28 -11.88
C ILE A 143 2.59 10.41 -12.87
N ASN A 144 1.46 11.08 -12.71
CA ASN A 144 1.10 12.26 -13.49
C ASN A 144 0.76 13.42 -12.56
N LYS A 145 1.02 14.63 -13.03
CA LYS A 145 0.45 15.85 -12.43
C LYS A 145 -1.03 15.92 -12.79
N GLY A 146 -1.88 16.24 -11.83
CA GLY A 146 -3.29 16.48 -12.08
C GLY A 146 -3.48 17.63 -13.11
N LEU A 147 -4.51 17.49 -13.93
CA LEU A 147 -4.94 18.57 -14.83
C LEU A 147 -5.50 19.71 -13.97
N GLN A 148 -4.76 20.78 -13.78
CA GLN A 148 -5.17 21.94 -13.00
C GLN A 148 -6.00 22.90 -13.86
N THR A 149 -7.12 22.40 -14.40
CA THR A 149 -7.97 23.18 -15.31
C THR A 149 -8.86 24.19 -14.62
N ASN A 150 -9.13 24.01 -13.33
CA ASN A 150 -9.95 24.96 -12.57
C ASN A 150 -9.07 26.17 -12.15
N PRO A 151 -9.46 27.41 -12.49
CA PRO A 151 -8.69 28.61 -12.16
C PRO A 151 -8.47 28.83 -10.64
N LEU A 152 -9.31 28.22 -9.79
CA LEU A 152 -9.12 28.26 -8.34
C LEU A 152 -7.83 27.58 -7.87
N TYR A 153 -7.27 26.62 -8.62
CA TYR A 153 -5.97 26.03 -8.27
C TYR A 153 -4.84 27.07 -8.29
N GLU A 154 -4.78 27.85 -9.38
CA GLU A 154 -3.75 28.90 -9.50
C GLU A 154 -4.00 30.02 -8.51
N ALA A 155 -5.23 30.43 -8.29
CA ALA A 155 -5.60 31.43 -7.30
C ALA A 155 -5.18 31.00 -5.88
N PHE A 156 -5.40 29.74 -5.52
CA PHE A 156 -4.99 29.18 -4.22
C PHE A 156 -3.46 29.14 -4.05
N ILE A 157 -2.74 28.72 -5.09
CA ILE A 157 -1.27 28.68 -5.09
C ILE A 157 -0.72 30.12 -4.96
N SER A 158 -1.28 31.08 -5.70
CA SER A 158 -0.89 32.48 -5.66
C SER A 158 -1.14 33.10 -4.28
N ALA A 159 -2.29 32.84 -3.69
CA ALA A 159 -2.61 33.29 -2.33
C ALA A 159 -1.62 32.73 -1.29
N GLY A 160 -1.18 31.47 -1.44
CA GLY A 160 -0.14 30.89 -0.59
C GLY A 160 1.21 31.62 -0.73
N VAL A 161 1.58 31.99 -1.96
CA VAL A 161 2.81 32.75 -2.23
C VAL A 161 2.71 34.18 -1.66
N GLU A 162 1.58 34.85 -1.82
CA GLU A 162 1.31 36.18 -1.23
C GLU A 162 1.36 36.15 0.30
N ALA A 163 0.97 35.01 0.91
CA ALA A 163 1.08 34.79 2.35
C ALA A 163 2.52 34.46 2.82
N GLY A 164 3.52 34.46 1.91
CA GLY A 164 4.94 34.26 2.22
C GLY A 164 5.42 32.82 2.12
N TYR A 165 4.61 31.87 1.63
CA TYR A 165 5.04 30.49 1.40
C TYR A 165 5.73 30.32 0.05
N ALA A 166 6.61 29.31 -0.05
CA ALA A 166 7.28 29.01 -1.30
C ALA A 166 6.30 28.43 -2.35
N ARG A 167 6.52 28.79 -3.61
CA ARG A 167 5.88 28.08 -4.72
C ARG A 167 6.64 26.80 -4.99
N SER A 168 6.03 25.64 -4.75
CA SER A 168 6.60 24.34 -5.06
C SER A 168 6.29 23.93 -6.50
N ARG A 169 7.30 23.49 -7.23
CA ARG A 169 7.15 22.90 -8.57
C ARG A 169 6.91 21.40 -8.50
N ASN A 170 7.37 20.78 -7.42
CA ASN A 170 7.31 19.34 -7.20
C ASN A 170 7.44 19.02 -5.71
N MET A 171 6.38 18.50 -5.12
CA MET A 171 6.33 18.13 -3.68
C MET A 171 7.15 16.88 -3.34
N ASN A 172 7.81 16.23 -4.30
CA ASN A 172 8.61 15.00 -4.12
C ASN A 172 10.12 15.22 -4.31
N GLU A 173 10.58 16.46 -4.26
CA GLU A 173 12.00 16.83 -4.24
C GLU A 173 12.47 17.08 -2.80
N LEU A 174 13.63 17.70 -2.61
CA LEU A 174 14.18 17.97 -1.27
C LEU A 174 13.33 18.94 -0.46
N GLN A 175 12.74 19.95 -1.12
CA GLN A 175 11.87 20.93 -0.48
C GLN A 175 10.42 20.51 -0.70
N HIS A 176 9.80 19.92 0.30
CA HIS A 176 8.41 19.48 0.27
C HIS A 176 7.43 20.61 0.59
N GLU A 177 7.87 21.59 1.38
CA GLU A 177 7.03 22.68 1.85
C GLU A 177 6.74 23.69 0.74
N GLY A 178 5.50 24.17 0.72
CA GLY A 178 5.05 25.16 -0.23
C GLY A 178 3.73 24.83 -0.90
N PHE A 179 3.31 25.69 -1.81
CA PHE A 179 2.08 25.58 -2.59
C PHE A 179 2.41 25.18 -4.03
N GLY A 180 1.80 24.14 -4.52
CA GLY A 180 2.07 23.66 -5.87
C GLY A 180 1.14 22.52 -6.33
N PRO A 181 1.34 22.07 -7.58
CA PRO A 181 0.54 20.98 -8.15
C PRO A 181 0.79 19.67 -7.44
N MET A 182 -0.30 18.95 -7.14
CA MET A 182 -0.24 17.61 -6.60
C MET A 182 0.05 16.59 -7.71
N GLU A 183 0.95 15.67 -7.43
CA GLU A 183 1.17 14.49 -8.25
C GLU A 183 0.26 13.34 -7.81
N MET A 184 -0.12 12.50 -8.77
CA MET A 184 -1.04 11.39 -8.54
C MET A 184 -0.53 10.11 -9.20
N ASN A 185 -0.71 8.97 -8.53
CA ASN A 185 -0.45 7.66 -9.12
C ASN A 185 -1.60 7.26 -10.07
N VAL A 186 -1.68 7.99 -11.17
CA VAL A 186 -2.61 7.78 -12.28
C VAL A 186 -1.82 7.56 -13.56
N GLY A 187 -2.12 6.50 -14.29
CA GLY A 187 -1.48 6.19 -15.56
C GLY A 187 -2.51 5.86 -16.63
N ASN A 188 -2.42 6.52 -17.78
CA ASN A 188 -3.38 6.33 -18.90
C ASN A 188 -4.84 6.55 -18.46
N GLY A 189 -5.11 7.55 -17.61
CA GLY A 189 -6.43 7.84 -17.07
C GLY A 189 -6.95 6.87 -16.00
N LEU A 190 -6.15 5.91 -15.57
CA LEU A 190 -6.54 4.88 -14.60
C LEU A 190 -5.70 4.97 -13.32
N ARG A 191 -6.31 4.64 -12.18
CA ARG A 191 -5.62 4.43 -10.91
C ARG A 191 -4.50 3.41 -11.06
N MET A 192 -3.30 3.75 -10.61
CA MET A 192 -2.16 2.84 -10.51
C MET A 192 -2.09 2.26 -9.10
N SER A 193 -3.01 1.34 -8.79
CA SER A 193 -2.96 0.58 -7.52
C SER A 193 -1.75 -0.36 -7.51
N ALA A 194 -1.33 -0.79 -6.31
CA ALA A 194 -0.26 -1.77 -6.17
C ALA A 194 -0.60 -3.11 -6.87
N ALA A 195 -1.87 -3.49 -6.90
CA ALA A 195 -2.29 -4.67 -7.66
C ALA A 195 -2.03 -4.50 -9.16
N ARG A 196 -2.37 -3.34 -9.73
CA ARG A 196 -2.14 -3.03 -11.15
C ARG A 196 -0.65 -2.95 -11.47
N ALA A 197 0.11 -2.24 -10.63
CA ALA A 197 1.52 -1.95 -10.89
C ALA A 197 2.44 -3.18 -10.66
N TYR A 198 2.11 -4.01 -9.69
CA TYR A 198 2.99 -5.10 -9.25
C TYR A 198 2.37 -6.48 -9.32
N LEU A 199 1.18 -6.70 -8.73
CA LEU A 199 0.65 -8.05 -8.56
C LEU A 199 0.21 -8.67 -9.89
N ARG A 200 -0.48 -7.91 -10.75
CA ARG A 200 -0.91 -8.43 -12.07
C ARG A 200 0.27 -8.88 -12.92
N PRO A 201 1.36 -8.10 -13.07
CA PRO A 201 2.57 -8.58 -13.75
C PRO A 201 3.21 -9.80 -13.09
N ALA A 202 3.20 -9.87 -11.75
CA ALA A 202 3.72 -11.03 -11.03
C ALA A 202 2.93 -12.30 -11.33
N MET A 203 1.60 -12.23 -11.29
CA MET A 203 0.72 -13.36 -11.62
C MET A 203 0.93 -13.88 -13.05
N ALA A 204 1.27 -13.01 -13.99
CA ALA A 204 1.52 -13.39 -15.38
C ALA A 204 2.76 -14.27 -15.55
N ARG A 205 3.69 -14.30 -14.58
CA ARG A 205 4.86 -15.18 -14.59
C ARG A 205 4.54 -16.65 -14.26
N GLY A 206 3.37 -16.91 -13.66
CA GLY A 206 2.90 -18.27 -13.36
C GLY A 206 3.37 -18.87 -12.03
N ASN A 207 4.39 -18.29 -11.37
CA ASN A 207 4.92 -18.75 -10.09
C ASN A 207 4.30 -18.05 -8.86
N VAL A 208 3.42 -17.09 -9.07
CA VAL A 208 2.66 -16.36 -8.02
C VAL A 208 1.19 -16.78 -8.09
N LYS A 209 0.73 -17.50 -7.10
CA LYS A 209 -0.69 -17.88 -6.93
C LYS A 209 -1.37 -16.89 -5.98
N VAL A 210 -2.55 -16.46 -6.35
CA VAL A 210 -3.39 -15.57 -5.51
C VAL A 210 -4.70 -16.28 -5.20
N ILE A 211 -5.09 -16.25 -3.92
CA ILE A 211 -6.41 -16.71 -3.46
C ILE A 211 -7.09 -15.49 -2.84
N THR A 212 -8.21 -15.09 -3.41
CA THR A 212 -9.10 -14.02 -2.89
C THR A 212 -10.22 -14.63 -2.04
N GLY A 213 -10.85 -13.82 -1.18
CA GLY A 213 -11.82 -14.33 -0.20
C GLY A 213 -11.16 -15.15 0.91
N ALA A 214 -9.83 -15.15 1.00
CA ALA A 214 -9.04 -15.93 1.93
C ALA A 214 -8.79 -15.13 3.22
N VAL A 215 -9.51 -15.44 4.26
CA VAL A 215 -9.35 -14.82 5.59
C VAL A 215 -8.37 -15.66 6.41
N VAL A 216 -7.18 -15.12 6.63
CA VAL A 216 -6.16 -15.75 7.49
C VAL A 216 -6.53 -15.53 8.95
N ASP A 217 -6.67 -16.62 9.68
CA ASP A 217 -6.94 -16.60 11.11
C ASP A 217 -5.66 -16.46 11.93
N ARG A 218 -4.69 -17.32 11.69
CA ARG A 218 -3.43 -17.35 12.43
C ARG A 218 -2.26 -17.92 11.63
N VAL A 219 -1.05 -17.62 12.08
CA VAL A 219 0.18 -18.28 11.65
C VAL A 219 0.33 -19.59 12.40
N VAL A 220 0.80 -20.63 11.71
CA VAL A 220 1.11 -21.95 12.29
C VAL A 220 2.60 -22.01 12.59
N PHE A 221 2.93 -22.47 13.78
CA PHE A 221 4.31 -22.61 14.26
C PHE A 221 4.69 -24.05 14.55
N ASP A 222 5.96 -24.37 14.30
CA ASP A 222 6.66 -25.53 14.84
C ASP A 222 7.76 -25.02 15.75
N GLY A 223 7.55 -25.11 17.06
CA GLY A 223 8.36 -24.41 18.04
C GLY A 223 8.34 -22.89 17.82
N LYS A 224 9.49 -22.30 17.47
CA LYS A 224 9.65 -20.86 17.17
C LYS A 224 9.61 -20.55 15.66
N ARG A 225 9.49 -21.55 14.81
CA ARG A 225 9.50 -21.39 13.36
C ARG A 225 8.07 -21.28 12.82
N ALA A 226 7.78 -20.20 12.07
CA ALA A 226 6.55 -20.12 11.29
C ALA A 226 6.62 -21.09 10.09
N THR A 227 5.66 -22.01 10.01
CA THR A 227 5.64 -23.08 9.00
C THR A 227 4.47 -22.97 8.02
N GLY A 228 3.54 -22.06 8.27
CA GLY A 228 2.37 -21.88 7.42
C GLY A 228 1.31 -21.00 8.04
N VAL A 229 0.14 -21.04 7.48
CA VAL A 229 -1.03 -20.30 7.96
C VAL A 229 -2.29 -21.14 7.92
N HIS A 230 -3.19 -20.84 8.85
CA HIS A 230 -4.56 -21.33 8.90
C HIS A 230 -5.49 -20.25 8.38
N PHE A 231 -6.30 -20.56 7.38
CA PHE A 231 -7.17 -19.59 6.72
C PHE A 231 -8.48 -20.22 6.26
N SER A 232 -9.47 -19.41 5.96
CA SER A 232 -10.75 -19.86 5.41
C SER A 232 -11.08 -19.19 4.09
N VAL A 233 -11.72 -19.92 3.20
CA VAL A 233 -12.36 -19.43 1.97
C VAL A 233 -13.79 -19.99 1.97
N ASP A 234 -14.78 -19.14 1.78
CA ASP A 234 -16.21 -19.51 1.79
C ASP A 234 -16.58 -20.37 3.01
N SER A 235 -16.09 -19.98 4.20
CA SER A 235 -16.26 -20.66 5.49
C SER A 235 -15.61 -22.05 5.58
N GLN A 236 -14.89 -22.49 4.56
CA GLN A 236 -14.11 -23.72 4.60
C GLN A 236 -12.69 -23.44 5.05
N THR A 237 -12.29 -24.09 6.12
CA THR A 237 -10.96 -23.93 6.71
C THR A 237 -9.92 -24.76 5.94
N GLN A 238 -8.75 -24.15 5.72
CA GLN A 238 -7.64 -24.71 4.97
C GLN A 238 -6.31 -24.34 5.62
N ASP A 239 -5.28 -25.14 5.31
CA ASP A 239 -3.90 -24.88 5.70
C ASP A 239 -3.02 -24.72 4.46
N ALA A 240 -2.13 -23.74 4.52
CA ALA A 240 -1.02 -23.62 3.58
C ALA A 240 0.31 -23.68 4.32
N LYS A 241 1.29 -24.38 3.73
CA LYS A 241 2.63 -24.54 4.29
C LYS A 241 3.66 -23.71 3.53
N ALA A 242 4.56 -23.06 4.26
CA ALA A 242 5.69 -22.32 3.74
C ALA A 242 6.99 -23.09 4.02
N SER A 243 7.82 -23.30 2.98
CA SER A 243 9.14 -23.90 3.16
C SER A 243 10.17 -22.89 3.65
N ARG A 244 10.02 -21.61 3.30
CA ARG A 244 10.91 -20.52 3.70
C ARG A 244 10.26 -19.63 4.75
N GLU A 245 9.29 -18.77 4.35
CA GLU A 245 8.74 -17.72 5.24
C GLU A 245 7.25 -17.51 5.08
N VAL A 246 6.63 -17.05 6.18
CA VAL A 246 5.31 -16.42 6.21
C VAL A 246 5.49 -14.93 6.41
N ILE A 247 4.97 -14.12 5.48
CA ILE A 247 5.12 -12.67 5.47
C ILE A 247 3.76 -12.04 5.77
N LEU A 248 3.67 -11.32 6.89
CA LEU A 248 2.46 -10.58 7.25
C LEU A 248 2.47 -9.18 6.63
N SER A 249 1.56 -8.94 5.70
CA SER A 249 1.35 -7.66 5.00
C SER A 249 -0.14 -7.25 4.98
N ALA A 250 -0.88 -7.66 6.03
CA ALA A 250 -2.32 -7.42 6.17
C ALA A 250 -2.66 -6.00 6.67
N GLY A 251 -1.67 -5.10 6.72
CA GLY A 251 -1.82 -3.71 7.15
C GLY A 251 -1.66 -3.54 8.66
N SER A 252 -1.62 -2.26 9.10
CA SER A 252 -1.29 -1.86 10.47
C SER A 252 -2.27 -2.35 11.53
N ILE A 253 -3.51 -2.68 11.15
CA ILE A 253 -4.54 -3.18 12.07
C ILE A 253 -4.60 -4.71 12.04
N MET A 254 -4.64 -5.32 10.85
CA MET A 254 -4.87 -6.76 10.76
C MET A 254 -3.60 -7.59 10.99
N SER A 255 -2.40 -7.10 10.66
CA SER A 255 -1.16 -7.84 10.94
C SER A 255 -0.95 -8.10 12.44
N PRO A 256 -1.04 -7.10 13.34
CA PRO A 256 -0.97 -7.37 14.77
C PRO A 256 -2.15 -8.20 15.30
N THR A 257 -3.34 -8.09 14.69
CA THR A 257 -4.49 -8.93 15.04
C THR A 257 -4.21 -10.41 14.74
N ILE A 258 -3.61 -10.73 13.59
CA ILE A 258 -3.21 -12.09 13.23
C ILE A 258 -2.12 -12.60 14.18
N LEU A 259 -1.13 -11.77 14.54
CA LEU A 259 -0.10 -12.13 15.50
C LEU A 259 -0.69 -12.48 16.87
N LYS A 260 -1.62 -11.67 17.38
CA LYS A 260 -2.31 -11.96 18.66
C LYS A 260 -3.07 -13.28 18.61
N ARG A 261 -3.80 -13.57 17.53
CA ARG A 261 -4.49 -14.84 17.31
C ARG A 261 -3.52 -16.03 17.19
N SER A 262 -2.28 -15.75 16.81
CA SER A 262 -1.21 -16.75 16.72
C SER A 262 -0.47 -16.96 18.06
N GLY A 263 -0.91 -16.31 19.14
CA GLY A 263 -0.25 -16.38 20.45
C GLY A 263 0.99 -15.48 20.57
N ILE A 264 1.17 -14.51 19.67
CA ILE A 264 2.29 -13.57 19.69
C ILE A 264 1.79 -12.18 20.09
N GLY A 265 2.28 -11.67 21.19
CA GLY A 265 1.91 -10.36 21.71
C GLY A 265 2.10 -10.27 23.22
N PRO A 266 1.72 -9.13 23.84
CA PRO A 266 1.75 -9.03 25.28
C PRO A 266 0.81 -10.08 25.89
N ALA A 267 1.31 -10.79 26.91
CA ALA A 267 0.46 -11.62 27.74
C ALA A 267 -0.58 -10.72 28.43
N ALA A 268 -1.84 -11.14 28.43
CA ALA A 268 -2.94 -10.42 29.08
C ALA A 268 -2.74 -10.43 30.59
#